data_648578dec1f8fdf3010f9758b0a7bcf5
#
_entry.id   648578dec1f8fdf3010f9758b0a7bcf5
#
_cell.length_a   1.000
_cell.length_b   1.000
_cell.length_c   1.000
_cell.angle_alpha   90.00
_cell.angle_beta   90.00
_cell.angle_gamma   90.00
#
_symmetry.space_group_name_H-M   'P 1'
#
loop_
_entity.id
_entity.type
_entity.pdbx_description
1 polymer ?
#
loop_
_entity_poly.entity_id
_entity_poly.type
_entity_poly.pdbx_seq_one_letter_code
_entity_poly.pdbx_strand_id
1 'polypeptide(L)'
;MLLGIGVIVNFFDRVNLSVAITPLKNEFGLTTVAIGYLLSTYSWTYVLLQLPSGPVLDRFGVKPVIRISAFLWSVASFATGLARGFAGIVTARLLLGIAEAPTFPGNAKAIGVWFPRSERGLATAIFDSSAKFASAIGIPLVALIIHYWGWRMSFIATGVLSLVYFALFWGISRDPDGDTALSLAEREHIAVGGARNDPRHEASLWFLLRRKKVWGLSLGMAAYNYNFYLFLTWLPGYLNTALHLDILRSGFFTAIPWLAATVSDLIVGGWLVDYLIRSGHDSTRVRRTILVGGLVLALAVAGATRTNDPHIAIFWISVALCGLAASAPVGWSIPALIAPPGSTARVAGIMNFVANLPAILAPVITGYLVGNSQSFRRPFLVAAAVLVAGILSYIFLLGKIETIPAPVATSSR
;
A
#
# COMPACT_ATOMS: atom_id res chain seq x y z
N MET A 1 -6.43 -1.54 16.88
CA MET A 1 -4.98 -1.59 17.18
C MET A 1 -4.29 -2.81 16.57
N LEU A 2 -4.73 -4.04 16.81
CA LEU A 2 -4.05 -5.27 16.32
C LEU A 2 -3.83 -5.30 14.81
N LEU A 3 -4.81 -4.87 14.00
CA LEU A 3 -4.70 -4.77 12.54
C LEU A 3 -3.63 -3.76 12.11
N GLY A 4 -3.55 -2.60 12.78
CA GLY A 4 -2.52 -1.58 12.49
C GLY A 4 -1.11 -2.09 12.81
N ILE A 5 -0.93 -2.80 13.93
CA ILE A 5 0.34 -3.46 14.28
C ILE A 5 0.73 -4.45 13.19
N GLY A 6 -0.22 -5.26 12.69
CA GLY A 6 0.03 -6.18 11.58
C GLY A 6 0.52 -5.48 10.32
N VAL A 7 -0.04 -4.32 9.97
CA VAL A 7 0.43 -3.50 8.84
C VAL A 7 1.84 -2.96 9.08
N ILE A 8 2.15 -2.51 10.31
CA ILE A 8 3.50 -2.05 10.65
C ILE A 8 4.53 -3.16 10.43
N VAL A 9 4.27 -4.35 10.96
CA VAL A 9 5.16 -5.51 10.81
C VAL A 9 5.32 -5.90 9.34
N ASN A 10 4.21 -5.97 8.61
CA ASN A 10 4.18 -6.26 7.18
C ASN A 10 5.05 -5.27 6.37
N PHE A 11 4.96 -3.97 6.66
CA PHE A 11 5.77 -2.97 5.97
C PHE A 11 7.25 -3.00 6.37
N PHE A 12 7.59 -3.43 7.58
CA PHE A 12 9.00 -3.67 7.95
C PHE A 12 9.63 -4.74 7.07
N ASP A 13 8.93 -5.83 6.79
CA ASP A 13 9.41 -6.88 5.87
C ASP A 13 9.58 -6.36 4.44
N ARG A 14 8.70 -5.45 3.99
CA ARG A 14 8.79 -4.84 2.65
C ARG A 14 9.95 -3.87 2.50
N VAL A 15 10.14 -2.96 3.47
CA VAL A 15 11.20 -1.94 3.40
C VAL A 15 12.59 -2.52 3.66
N ASN A 16 12.68 -3.67 4.34
CA ASN A 16 13.95 -4.30 4.67
C ASN A 16 14.81 -4.54 3.42
N LEU A 17 14.21 -5.09 2.36
CA LEU A 17 14.93 -5.34 1.11
C LEU A 17 15.42 -4.05 0.44
N SER A 18 14.67 -2.95 0.52
CA SER A 18 15.05 -1.68 -0.09
C SER A 18 16.29 -1.04 0.56
N VAL A 19 16.47 -1.26 1.86
CA VAL A 19 17.68 -0.81 2.58
C VAL A 19 18.87 -1.75 2.33
N ALA A 20 18.60 -3.04 2.13
CA ALA A 20 19.62 -4.06 1.90
C ALA A 20 20.18 -4.08 0.45
N ILE A 21 19.72 -3.20 -0.46
CA ILE A 21 20.13 -3.18 -1.88
C ILE A 21 21.66 -3.18 -2.04
N THR A 22 22.35 -2.24 -1.40
CA THR A 22 23.79 -2.08 -1.56
C THR A 22 24.60 -3.27 -1.00
N PRO A 23 24.34 -3.77 0.22
CA PRO A 23 24.98 -4.98 0.70
C PRO A 23 24.74 -6.20 -0.20
N LEU A 24 23.52 -6.41 -0.66
CA LEU A 24 23.18 -7.53 -1.55
C LEU A 24 23.84 -7.42 -2.91
N LYS A 25 23.88 -6.19 -3.48
CA LYS A 25 24.55 -5.92 -4.75
C LYS A 25 26.04 -6.28 -4.66
N ASN A 26 26.68 -5.87 -3.57
CA ASN A 26 28.11 -6.11 -3.36
C ASN A 26 28.43 -7.58 -3.08
N GLU A 27 27.62 -8.26 -2.28
CA GLU A 27 27.87 -9.66 -1.90
C GLU A 27 27.65 -10.63 -3.05
N PHE A 28 26.57 -10.42 -3.84
CA PHE A 28 26.19 -11.34 -4.93
C PHE A 28 26.54 -10.82 -6.33
N GLY A 29 27.23 -9.69 -6.46
CA GLY A 29 27.60 -9.12 -7.76
C GLY A 29 26.39 -8.75 -8.63
N LEU A 30 25.27 -8.30 -8.04
CA LEU A 30 24.03 -8.10 -8.76
C LEU A 30 24.07 -6.82 -9.60
N THR A 31 23.53 -6.91 -10.82
CA THR A 31 23.28 -5.73 -11.64
C THR A 31 22.10 -4.93 -11.09
N THR A 32 22.02 -3.64 -11.46
CA THR A 32 20.88 -2.79 -11.06
C THR A 32 19.54 -3.34 -11.59
N VAL A 33 19.56 -3.98 -12.77
CA VAL A 33 18.37 -4.65 -13.32
C VAL A 33 17.96 -5.86 -12.46
N ALA A 34 18.93 -6.69 -12.05
CA ALA A 34 18.66 -7.83 -11.16
C ALA A 34 18.06 -7.37 -9.81
N ILE A 35 18.55 -6.25 -9.27
CA ILE A 35 17.97 -5.61 -8.08
C ILE A 35 16.52 -5.17 -8.34
N GLY A 36 16.22 -4.57 -9.50
CA GLY A 36 14.85 -4.19 -9.87
C GLY A 36 13.89 -5.39 -9.88
N TYR A 37 14.31 -6.51 -10.45
CA TYR A 37 13.54 -7.76 -10.41
C TYR A 37 13.40 -8.28 -8.96
N LEU A 38 14.45 -8.28 -8.18
CA LEU A 38 14.43 -8.72 -6.79
C LEU A 38 13.43 -7.90 -5.94
N LEU A 39 13.43 -6.59 -6.08
CA LEU A 39 12.50 -5.69 -5.40
C LEU A 39 11.04 -5.91 -5.82
N SER A 40 10.80 -6.32 -7.08
CA SER A 40 9.47 -6.60 -7.59
C SER A 40 8.94 -7.99 -7.24
N THR A 41 9.84 -8.96 -6.97
CA THR A 41 9.51 -10.40 -6.84
C THR A 41 8.39 -10.67 -5.83
N TYR A 42 8.42 -10.01 -4.67
CA TYR A 42 7.35 -10.06 -3.68
C TYR A 42 5.99 -9.74 -4.31
N SER A 43 5.93 -8.67 -5.10
CA SER A 43 4.69 -8.17 -5.68
C SER A 43 4.08 -9.11 -6.72
N TRP A 44 4.85 -9.99 -7.33
CA TRP A 44 4.34 -10.95 -8.33
C TRP A 44 3.30 -11.88 -7.72
N THR A 45 3.66 -12.54 -6.64
CA THR A 45 2.73 -13.44 -5.94
C THR A 45 1.69 -12.70 -5.12
N TYR A 46 2.06 -11.59 -4.50
CA TYR A 46 1.15 -10.74 -3.73
C TYR A 46 -0.05 -10.26 -4.57
N VAL A 47 0.20 -9.65 -5.74
CA VAL A 47 -0.87 -9.11 -6.61
C VAL A 47 -1.75 -10.21 -7.17
N LEU A 48 -1.14 -11.30 -7.65
CA LEU A 48 -1.88 -12.42 -8.21
C LEU A 48 -2.79 -13.10 -7.18
N LEU A 49 -2.29 -13.26 -5.95
CA LEU A 49 -3.02 -13.97 -4.90
C LEU A 49 -4.00 -13.08 -4.12
N GLN A 50 -4.00 -11.77 -4.32
CA GLN A 50 -5.06 -10.92 -3.77
C GLN A 50 -6.45 -11.29 -4.30
N LEU A 51 -6.57 -11.70 -5.58
CA LEU A 51 -7.85 -12.10 -6.16
C LEU A 51 -8.46 -13.32 -5.46
N PRO A 52 -7.74 -14.45 -5.27
CA PRO A 52 -8.28 -15.61 -4.56
C PRO A 52 -8.35 -15.43 -3.03
N SER A 53 -7.71 -14.42 -2.46
CA SER A 53 -7.75 -14.17 -1.01
C SER A 53 -9.16 -13.89 -0.49
N GLY A 54 -10.01 -13.20 -1.26
CA GLY A 54 -11.40 -12.94 -0.88
C GLY A 54 -12.20 -14.24 -0.62
N PRO A 55 -12.37 -15.12 -1.62
CA PRO A 55 -13.00 -16.42 -1.45
C PRO A 55 -12.40 -17.29 -0.32
N VAL A 56 -11.08 -17.26 -0.13
CA VAL A 56 -10.43 -17.98 0.97
C VAL A 56 -10.85 -17.42 2.33
N LEU A 57 -10.85 -16.09 2.48
CA LEU A 57 -11.32 -15.40 3.68
C LEU A 57 -12.83 -15.62 3.93
N ASP A 58 -13.64 -15.75 2.86
CA ASP A 58 -15.07 -16.01 2.99
C ASP A 58 -15.35 -17.42 3.47
N ARG A 59 -14.58 -18.39 2.97
CA ARG A 59 -14.75 -19.80 3.32
C ARG A 59 -14.20 -20.17 4.70
N PHE A 60 -13.01 -19.67 5.05
CA PHE A 60 -12.30 -20.09 6.27
C PHE A 60 -12.35 -19.04 7.39
N GLY A 61 -12.82 -17.83 7.11
CA GLY A 61 -12.82 -16.71 8.06
C GLY A 61 -11.49 -15.96 8.14
N VAL A 62 -11.52 -14.76 8.72
CA VAL A 62 -10.34 -13.88 8.84
C VAL A 62 -9.29 -14.46 9.78
N LYS A 63 -9.71 -14.95 10.93
CA LYS A 63 -8.83 -15.38 12.04
C LYS A 63 -7.86 -16.50 11.66
N PRO A 64 -8.29 -17.68 11.14
CA PRO A 64 -7.36 -18.76 10.77
C PRO A 64 -6.48 -18.36 9.57
N VAL A 65 -7.02 -17.63 8.59
CA VAL A 65 -6.25 -17.22 7.41
C VAL A 65 -5.12 -16.27 7.81
N ILE A 66 -5.40 -15.23 8.62
CA ILE A 66 -4.35 -14.29 9.04
C ILE A 66 -3.34 -14.96 9.98
N ARG A 67 -3.73 -15.93 10.80
CA ARG A 67 -2.78 -16.70 11.62
C ARG A 67 -1.78 -17.46 10.77
N ILE A 68 -2.28 -18.22 9.77
CA ILE A 68 -1.41 -18.95 8.85
C ILE A 68 -0.53 -17.98 8.05
N SER A 69 -1.09 -16.88 7.56
CA SER A 69 -0.36 -15.82 6.88
C SER A 69 0.78 -15.28 7.74
N ALA A 70 0.50 -14.86 8.98
CA ALA A 70 1.50 -14.29 9.89
C ALA A 70 2.65 -15.27 10.20
N PHE A 71 2.35 -16.54 10.37
CA PHE A 71 3.36 -17.57 10.52
C PHE A 71 4.22 -17.74 9.25
N LEU A 72 3.59 -17.86 8.08
CA LEU A 72 4.29 -18.05 6.81
C LEU A 72 5.17 -16.85 6.43
N TRP A 73 4.72 -15.61 6.69
CA TRP A 73 5.56 -14.46 6.38
C TRP A 73 6.76 -14.37 7.33
N SER A 74 6.63 -14.78 8.60
CA SER A 74 7.75 -14.92 9.52
C SER A 74 8.80 -15.92 8.98
N VAL A 75 8.33 -17.10 8.52
CA VAL A 75 9.20 -18.11 7.88
C VAL A 75 9.89 -17.54 6.64
N ALA A 76 9.18 -16.78 5.80
CA ALA A 76 9.76 -16.16 4.60
C ALA A 76 10.85 -15.13 4.94
N SER A 77 10.66 -14.34 6.00
CA SER A 77 11.67 -13.39 6.48
C SER A 77 12.92 -14.11 6.99
N PHE A 78 12.78 -15.15 7.82
CA PHE A 78 13.91 -16.00 8.23
C PHE A 78 14.60 -16.65 7.03
N ALA A 79 13.84 -17.20 6.09
CA ALA A 79 14.40 -17.80 4.88
C ALA A 79 15.21 -16.80 4.05
N THR A 80 14.79 -15.53 4.00
CA THR A 80 15.54 -14.46 3.34
C THR A 80 16.88 -14.23 4.04
N GLY A 81 16.90 -14.13 5.38
CA GLY A 81 18.13 -13.93 6.17
C GLY A 81 19.11 -15.09 6.08
N LEU A 82 18.62 -16.31 5.89
CA LEU A 82 19.41 -17.54 5.77
C LEU A 82 19.82 -17.86 4.32
N ALA A 83 19.35 -17.09 3.34
CA ALA A 83 19.62 -17.33 1.93
C ALA A 83 21.13 -17.19 1.61
N ARG A 84 21.66 -18.14 0.84
CA ARG A 84 23.08 -18.18 0.42
C ARG A 84 23.31 -17.67 -1.00
N GLY A 85 22.27 -17.21 -1.70
CA GLY A 85 22.36 -16.72 -3.08
C GLY A 85 21.08 -16.08 -3.56
N PHE A 86 21.14 -15.46 -4.73
CA PHE A 86 20.05 -14.74 -5.37
C PHE A 86 18.76 -15.56 -5.47
N ALA A 87 18.83 -16.79 -5.96
CA ALA A 87 17.67 -17.66 -6.10
C ALA A 87 16.95 -17.95 -4.77
N GLY A 88 17.72 -18.14 -3.68
CA GLY A 88 17.14 -18.34 -2.35
C GLY A 88 16.38 -17.12 -1.87
N ILE A 89 16.93 -15.91 -2.09
CA ILE A 89 16.23 -14.65 -1.74
C ILE A 89 14.96 -14.49 -2.58
N VAL A 90 15.03 -14.73 -3.90
CA VAL A 90 13.87 -14.68 -4.80
C VAL A 90 12.76 -15.62 -4.32
N THR A 91 13.09 -16.88 -4.01
CA THR A 91 12.12 -17.86 -3.51
C THR A 91 11.47 -17.43 -2.19
N ALA A 92 12.27 -16.91 -1.26
CA ALA A 92 11.77 -16.40 0.01
C ALA A 92 10.86 -15.19 -0.19
N ARG A 93 11.16 -14.31 -1.15
CA ARG A 93 10.32 -13.15 -1.50
C ARG A 93 9.01 -13.54 -2.17
N LEU A 94 9.02 -14.56 -3.03
CA LEU A 94 7.79 -15.13 -3.59
C LEU A 94 6.90 -15.71 -2.47
N LEU A 95 7.50 -16.44 -1.53
CA LEU A 95 6.78 -16.98 -0.37
C LEU A 95 6.20 -15.86 0.50
N LEU A 96 6.95 -14.78 0.73
CA LEU A 96 6.47 -13.61 1.46
C LEU A 96 5.23 -12.99 0.79
N GLY A 97 5.25 -12.84 -0.54
CA GLY A 97 4.11 -12.30 -1.28
C GLY A 97 2.86 -13.21 -1.19
N ILE A 98 3.04 -14.54 -1.22
CA ILE A 98 1.97 -15.51 -0.99
C ILE A 98 1.38 -15.33 0.42
N ALA A 99 2.25 -15.27 1.42
CA ALA A 99 1.87 -15.18 2.81
C ALA A 99 1.14 -13.88 3.16
N GLU A 100 1.56 -12.76 2.58
CA GLU A 100 0.97 -11.44 2.88
C GLU A 100 -0.27 -11.10 2.05
N ALA A 101 -0.55 -11.80 0.95
CA ALA A 101 -1.67 -11.48 0.05
C ALA A 101 -3.03 -11.37 0.75
N PRO A 102 -3.39 -12.19 1.75
CA PRO A 102 -4.66 -12.09 2.45
C PRO A 102 -4.75 -10.93 3.46
N THR A 103 -3.64 -10.25 3.78
CA THR A 103 -3.58 -9.28 4.90
C THR A 103 -4.52 -8.09 4.70
N PHE A 104 -4.43 -7.39 3.57
CA PHE A 104 -5.27 -6.23 3.31
C PHE A 104 -6.74 -6.59 3.09
N PRO A 105 -7.10 -7.60 2.28
CA PRO A 105 -8.48 -8.08 2.21
C PRO A 105 -9.02 -8.56 3.57
N GLY A 106 -8.20 -9.25 4.36
CA GLY A 106 -8.54 -9.71 5.70
C GLY A 106 -8.81 -8.56 6.68
N ASN A 107 -7.98 -7.52 6.64
CA ASN A 107 -8.18 -6.32 7.46
C ASN A 107 -9.45 -5.57 7.06
N ALA A 108 -9.72 -5.41 5.76
CA ALA A 108 -10.96 -4.79 5.28
C ALA A 108 -12.19 -5.58 5.72
N LYS A 109 -12.15 -6.92 5.64
CA LYS A 109 -13.23 -7.79 6.13
C LYS A 109 -13.40 -7.70 7.65
N ALA A 110 -12.30 -7.71 8.43
CA ALA A 110 -12.34 -7.53 9.88
C ALA A 110 -12.97 -6.19 10.27
N ILE A 111 -12.58 -5.08 9.61
CA ILE A 111 -13.20 -3.77 9.83
C ILE A 111 -14.70 -3.82 9.53
N GLY A 112 -15.11 -4.50 8.46
CA GLY A 112 -16.53 -4.66 8.10
C GLY A 112 -17.36 -5.41 9.13
N VAL A 113 -16.73 -6.32 9.91
CA VAL A 113 -17.40 -7.14 10.93
C VAL A 113 -17.36 -6.49 12.33
N TRP A 114 -16.26 -5.80 12.67
CA TRP A 114 -16.02 -5.22 14.00
C TRP A 114 -16.52 -3.79 14.17
N PHE A 115 -16.70 -3.03 13.05
CA PHE A 115 -17.01 -1.60 13.13
C PHE A 115 -18.36 -1.27 12.48
N PRO A 116 -19.20 -0.43 13.12
CA PRO A 116 -20.34 0.22 12.51
C PRO A 116 -19.94 0.97 11.23
N ARG A 117 -20.88 1.12 10.30
CA ARG A 117 -20.59 1.82 9.02
C ARG A 117 -20.05 3.23 9.20
N SER A 118 -20.48 3.94 10.23
CA SER A 118 -20.03 5.31 10.57
C SER A 118 -18.56 5.38 11.03
N GLU A 119 -18.00 4.29 11.58
CA GLU A 119 -16.66 4.25 12.18
C GLU A 119 -15.61 3.60 11.26
N ARG A 120 -16.04 2.93 10.18
CA ARG A 120 -15.14 2.23 9.25
C ARG A 120 -14.12 3.15 8.59
N GLY A 121 -14.50 4.42 8.33
CA GLY A 121 -13.59 5.42 7.75
C GLY A 121 -12.37 5.66 8.61
N LEU A 122 -12.57 5.94 9.90
CA LEU A 122 -11.48 6.14 10.85
C LEU A 122 -10.64 4.87 11.03
N ALA A 123 -11.27 3.71 11.17
CA ALA A 123 -10.57 2.43 11.30
C ALA A 123 -9.68 2.14 10.08
N THR A 124 -10.17 2.44 8.87
CA THR A 124 -9.40 2.29 7.63
C THR A 124 -8.26 3.30 7.54
N ALA A 125 -8.48 4.55 7.92
CA ALA A 125 -7.43 5.58 7.92
C ALA A 125 -6.29 5.24 8.87
N ILE A 126 -6.60 4.71 10.06
CA ILE A 126 -5.59 4.28 11.03
C ILE A 126 -4.73 3.15 10.45
N PHE A 127 -5.33 2.18 9.79
CA PHE A 127 -4.55 1.08 9.25
C PHE A 127 -3.76 1.49 7.98
N ASP A 128 -4.27 2.39 7.16
CA ASP A 128 -3.57 2.90 5.97
C ASP A 128 -2.37 3.79 6.35
N SER A 129 -2.55 4.71 7.31
CA SER A 129 -1.46 5.54 7.83
C SER A 129 -0.35 4.72 8.50
N SER A 130 -0.69 3.57 9.08
CA SER A 130 0.27 2.63 9.68
C SER A 130 1.33 2.16 8.66
N ALA A 131 1.00 2.05 7.37
CA ALA A 131 1.94 1.66 6.32
C ALA A 131 3.03 2.72 6.08
N LYS A 132 2.66 4.00 6.06
CA LYS A 132 3.59 5.12 5.86
C LYS A 132 4.44 5.34 7.11
N PHE A 133 3.81 5.28 8.27
CA PHE A 133 4.48 5.35 9.57
C PHE A 133 5.48 4.21 9.75
N ALA A 134 5.12 2.99 9.37
CA ALA A 134 6.03 1.84 9.40
C ALA A 134 7.24 2.05 8.50
N SER A 135 7.06 2.64 7.32
CA SER A 135 8.18 2.97 6.43
C SER A 135 9.08 4.04 7.04
N ALA A 136 8.51 5.05 7.70
CA ALA A 136 9.26 6.12 8.34
C ALA A 136 10.17 5.62 9.48
N ILE A 137 9.69 4.70 10.30
CA ILE A 137 10.45 4.14 11.43
C ILE A 137 11.25 2.91 11.01
N GLY A 138 10.69 2.06 10.16
CA GLY A 138 11.29 0.78 9.77
C GLY A 138 12.57 0.96 8.98
N ILE A 139 12.62 1.93 8.05
CA ILE A 139 13.81 2.15 7.23
C ILE A 139 15.05 2.54 8.08
N PRO A 140 14.98 3.53 9.00
CA PRO A 140 16.10 3.82 9.90
C PRO A 140 16.48 2.65 10.80
N LEU A 141 15.52 1.94 11.37
CA LEU A 141 15.79 0.78 12.24
C LEU A 141 16.49 -0.33 11.48
N VAL A 142 16.02 -0.64 10.28
CA VAL A 142 16.66 -1.63 9.39
C VAL A 142 18.07 -1.16 9.01
N ALA A 143 18.26 0.13 8.70
CA ALA A 143 19.59 0.68 8.38
C ALA A 143 20.57 0.55 9.56
N LEU A 144 20.10 0.79 10.80
CA LEU A 144 20.87 0.56 12.02
C LEU A 144 21.28 -0.90 12.16
N ILE A 145 20.33 -1.82 12.00
CA ILE A 145 20.62 -3.27 12.11
C ILE A 145 21.62 -3.69 11.04
N ILE A 146 21.45 -3.24 9.79
CA ILE A 146 22.36 -3.57 8.70
C ILE A 146 23.76 -3.01 8.96
N HIS A 147 23.85 -1.79 9.47
CA HIS A 147 25.15 -1.14 9.76
C HIS A 147 25.98 -1.90 10.79
N TYR A 148 25.34 -2.35 11.90
CA TYR A 148 26.04 -2.99 13.01
C TYR A 148 26.17 -4.51 12.89
N TRP A 149 25.18 -5.19 12.28
CA TRP A 149 25.10 -6.66 12.28
C TRP A 149 24.91 -7.26 10.88
N GLY A 150 24.88 -6.43 9.83
CA GLY A 150 24.74 -6.88 8.46
C GLY A 150 23.29 -7.17 8.04
N TRP A 151 23.09 -7.29 6.72
CA TRP A 151 21.75 -7.41 6.13
C TRP A 151 21.01 -8.69 6.52
N ARG A 152 21.71 -9.81 6.78
CA ARG A 152 21.08 -11.06 7.22
C ARG A 152 20.36 -10.90 8.55
N MET A 153 20.99 -10.20 9.50
CA MET A 153 20.40 -9.95 10.81
C MET A 153 19.16 -9.05 10.73
N SER A 154 19.07 -8.14 9.75
CA SER A 154 17.86 -7.35 9.57
C SER A 154 16.66 -8.22 9.18
N PHE A 155 16.84 -9.23 8.32
CA PHE A 155 15.77 -10.17 7.98
C PHE A 155 15.44 -11.14 9.12
N ILE A 156 16.41 -11.55 9.90
CA ILE A 156 16.17 -12.35 11.11
C ILE A 156 15.38 -11.53 12.14
N ALA A 157 15.73 -10.27 12.35
CA ALA A 157 15.03 -9.38 13.27
C ALA A 157 13.58 -9.13 12.86
N THR A 158 13.32 -8.87 11.56
CA THR A 158 11.96 -8.74 11.06
C THR A 158 11.18 -10.05 11.13
N GLY A 159 11.83 -11.19 10.90
CA GLY A 159 11.26 -12.52 11.10
C GLY A 159 10.83 -12.77 12.57
N VAL A 160 11.67 -12.37 13.53
CA VAL A 160 11.31 -12.43 14.96
C VAL A 160 10.14 -11.51 15.28
N LEU A 161 10.14 -10.28 14.75
CA LEU A 161 9.04 -9.32 14.93
C LEU A 161 7.72 -9.89 14.37
N SER A 162 7.78 -10.52 13.21
CA SER A 162 6.64 -11.19 12.57
C SER A 162 6.14 -12.39 13.39
N LEU A 163 7.05 -13.16 13.98
CA LEU A 163 6.70 -14.27 14.87
C LEU A 163 6.05 -13.78 16.17
N VAL A 164 6.54 -12.67 16.73
CA VAL A 164 5.91 -12.00 17.90
C VAL A 164 4.50 -11.53 17.52
N TYR A 165 4.33 -10.91 16.36
CA TYR A 165 3.00 -10.53 15.88
C TYR A 165 2.08 -11.74 15.71
N PHE A 166 2.57 -12.84 15.13
CA PHE A 166 1.82 -14.08 15.02
C PHE A 166 1.32 -14.56 16.41
N ALA A 167 2.20 -14.59 17.41
CA ALA A 167 1.85 -15.01 18.77
C ALA A 167 0.80 -14.07 19.40
N LEU A 168 0.96 -12.75 19.25
CA LEU A 168 0.00 -11.75 19.72
C LEU A 168 -1.36 -11.92 19.00
N PHE A 169 -1.34 -12.08 17.66
CA PHE A 169 -2.56 -12.27 16.90
C PHE A 169 -3.25 -13.60 17.27
N TRP A 170 -2.48 -14.64 17.53
CA TRP A 170 -3.02 -15.94 17.97
C TRP A 170 -3.74 -15.84 19.32
N GLY A 171 -3.15 -15.14 20.28
CA GLY A 171 -3.70 -15.00 21.65
C GLY A 171 -4.86 -14.01 21.76
N ILE A 172 -4.82 -12.89 21.00
CA ILE A 172 -5.75 -11.77 21.18
C ILE A 172 -6.91 -11.81 20.17
N SER A 173 -6.68 -12.30 18.93
CA SER A 173 -7.71 -12.20 17.88
C SER A 173 -8.91 -13.09 18.19
N ARG A 174 -10.10 -12.48 18.20
CA ARG A 174 -11.38 -13.15 18.40
C ARG A 174 -12.36 -12.71 17.33
N ASP A 175 -13.42 -13.48 17.12
CA ASP A 175 -14.54 -13.07 16.27
C ASP A 175 -15.61 -12.45 17.19
N PRO A 176 -16.35 -11.40 16.75
CA PRO A 176 -17.32 -10.70 17.61
C PRO A 176 -18.38 -11.63 18.21
N ASP A 177 -18.76 -12.69 17.48
CA ASP A 177 -19.78 -13.65 17.94
C ASP A 177 -19.31 -14.51 19.11
N GLY A 178 -18.00 -14.80 19.16
CA GLY A 178 -17.38 -15.64 20.18
C GLY A 178 -16.61 -14.85 21.25
N ASP A 179 -16.59 -13.51 21.20
CA ASP A 179 -15.85 -12.72 22.17
C ASP A 179 -16.66 -12.47 23.44
N THR A 180 -16.29 -13.17 24.50
CA THR A 180 -16.92 -13.03 25.82
C THR A 180 -16.55 -11.73 26.53
N ALA A 181 -15.53 -10.99 26.05
CA ALA A 181 -15.13 -9.71 26.61
C ALA A 181 -15.99 -8.54 26.09
N LEU A 182 -16.76 -8.73 25.00
CA LEU A 182 -17.68 -7.72 24.51
C LEU A 182 -18.90 -7.59 25.43
N SER A 183 -19.17 -6.36 25.87
CA SER A 183 -20.38 -6.02 26.58
C SER A 183 -21.62 -6.17 25.66
N LEU A 184 -22.79 -6.36 26.26
CA LEU A 184 -24.06 -6.43 25.51
C LEU A 184 -24.29 -5.14 24.70
N ALA A 185 -23.97 -3.97 25.28
CA ALA A 185 -24.09 -2.67 24.62
C ALA A 185 -23.17 -2.54 23.39
N GLU A 186 -21.93 -3.03 23.47
CA GLU A 186 -21.00 -3.04 22.31
C GLU A 186 -21.47 -3.98 21.21
N ARG A 187 -21.98 -5.17 21.57
CA ARG A 187 -22.56 -6.11 20.58
C ARG A 187 -23.75 -5.49 19.85
N GLU A 188 -24.63 -4.82 20.60
CA GLU A 188 -25.77 -4.12 20.04
C GLU A 188 -25.35 -2.95 19.15
N HIS A 189 -24.37 -2.14 19.57
CA HIS A 189 -23.79 -1.05 18.80
C HIS A 189 -23.21 -1.54 17.45
N ILE A 190 -22.45 -2.63 17.47
CA ILE A 190 -21.91 -3.27 16.26
C ILE A 190 -23.03 -3.77 15.34
N ALA A 191 -24.03 -4.46 15.90
CA ALA A 191 -25.13 -5.06 15.14
C ALA A 191 -26.06 -4.00 14.52
N VAL A 192 -26.51 -3.01 15.30
CA VAL A 192 -27.38 -1.90 14.86
C VAL A 192 -26.66 -0.99 13.88
N GLY A 193 -25.35 -0.80 14.04
CA GLY A 193 -24.51 0.00 13.13
C GLY A 193 -24.32 -0.60 11.73
N GLY A 194 -25.00 -1.70 11.39
CA GLY A 194 -25.02 -2.30 10.05
C GLY A 194 -23.73 -3.07 9.68
N ALA A 195 -23.03 -3.56 10.67
CA ALA A 195 -21.99 -4.55 10.48
C ALA A 195 -22.68 -5.83 9.94
N ARG A 196 -22.44 -6.31 8.76
CA ARG A 196 -22.96 -7.54 8.11
C ARG A 196 -24.04 -7.41 7.04
N ASN A 197 -24.70 -6.27 6.82
CA ASN A 197 -25.77 -6.16 5.83
C ASN A 197 -25.30 -5.46 4.55
N ASP A 198 -24.75 -6.20 3.60
CA ASP A 198 -24.64 -5.76 2.20
C ASP A 198 -25.74 -6.42 1.37
N PRO A 199 -26.52 -5.64 0.60
CA PRO A 199 -27.56 -6.18 -0.27
C PRO A 199 -26.95 -7.07 -1.37
N ARG A 200 -27.56 -8.25 -1.60
CA ARG A 200 -27.06 -9.28 -2.52
C ARG A 200 -27.18 -8.99 -4.03
N HIS A 201 -27.61 -7.79 -4.44
CA HIS A 201 -27.75 -7.45 -5.85
C HIS A 201 -26.44 -6.85 -6.37
N GLU A 202 -25.59 -7.70 -6.91
CA GLU A 202 -24.28 -7.32 -7.41
C GLU A 202 -24.30 -7.14 -8.93
N ALA A 203 -23.85 -5.98 -9.43
CA ALA A 203 -23.61 -5.79 -10.85
C ALA A 203 -22.52 -6.77 -11.34
N SER A 204 -22.69 -7.33 -12.56
CA SER A 204 -21.69 -8.27 -13.11
C SER A 204 -20.32 -7.61 -13.26
N LEU A 205 -19.24 -8.40 -13.12
CA LEU A 205 -17.87 -7.93 -13.31
C LEU A 205 -17.69 -7.30 -14.69
N TRP A 206 -18.26 -7.93 -15.72
CA TRP A 206 -18.19 -7.44 -17.11
C TRP A 206 -18.86 -6.08 -17.31
N PHE A 207 -19.99 -5.84 -16.63
CA PHE A 207 -20.66 -4.55 -16.63
C PHE A 207 -19.77 -3.46 -16.05
N LEU A 208 -19.10 -3.72 -14.93
CA LEU A 208 -18.21 -2.77 -14.24
C LEU A 208 -16.94 -2.48 -15.07
N LEU A 209 -16.36 -3.49 -15.71
CA LEU A 209 -15.19 -3.33 -16.58
C LEU A 209 -15.46 -2.48 -17.82
N ARG A 210 -16.72 -2.32 -18.23
CA ARG A 210 -17.12 -1.42 -19.32
C ARG A 210 -17.35 0.04 -18.88
N ARG A 211 -17.24 0.35 -17.58
CA ARG A 211 -17.51 1.69 -17.06
C ARG A 211 -16.26 2.56 -16.99
N LYS A 212 -16.30 3.69 -17.71
CA LYS A 212 -15.17 4.66 -17.75
C LYS A 212 -14.75 5.11 -16.34
N LYS A 213 -15.72 5.34 -15.43
CA LYS A 213 -15.45 5.78 -14.05
C LYS A 213 -14.61 4.77 -13.27
N VAL A 214 -14.83 3.46 -13.47
CA VAL A 214 -14.04 2.39 -12.83
C VAL A 214 -12.61 2.44 -13.31
N TRP A 215 -12.38 2.57 -14.63
CA TRP A 215 -11.03 2.73 -15.18
C TRP A 215 -10.39 4.05 -14.77
N GLY A 216 -11.15 5.14 -14.73
CA GLY A 216 -10.67 6.44 -14.29
C GLY A 216 -10.10 6.41 -12.88
N LEU A 217 -10.82 5.78 -11.97
CA LEU A 217 -10.36 5.56 -10.60
C LEU A 217 -9.14 4.61 -10.56
N SER A 218 -9.23 3.48 -11.26
CA SER A 218 -8.19 2.44 -11.20
C SER A 218 -6.85 2.92 -11.77
N LEU A 219 -6.84 3.63 -12.91
CA LEU A 219 -5.64 4.16 -13.53
C LEU A 219 -5.04 5.32 -12.72
N GLY A 220 -5.87 6.18 -12.14
CA GLY A 220 -5.39 7.23 -11.23
C GLY A 220 -4.72 6.65 -9.99
N MET A 221 -5.31 5.61 -9.38
CA MET A 221 -4.70 4.88 -8.26
C MET A 221 -3.45 4.10 -8.68
N ALA A 222 -3.41 3.59 -9.91
CA ALA A 222 -2.21 2.96 -10.45
C ALA A 222 -1.05 3.97 -10.58
N ALA A 223 -1.33 5.20 -11.02
CA ALA A 223 -0.33 6.26 -11.09
C ALA A 223 0.20 6.66 -9.70
N TYR A 224 -0.70 6.76 -8.70
CA TYR A 224 -0.32 6.90 -7.30
C TYR A 224 0.61 5.77 -6.86
N ASN A 225 0.20 4.52 -7.05
CA ASN A 225 0.96 3.36 -6.60
C ASN A 225 2.30 3.19 -7.33
N TYR A 226 2.41 3.57 -8.61
CA TYR A 226 3.69 3.57 -9.32
C TYR A 226 4.74 4.41 -8.56
N ASN A 227 4.36 5.63 -8.18
CA ASN A 227 5.23 6.53 -7.45
C ASN A 227 5.48 6.07 -6.01
N PHE A 228 4.43 5.59 -5.34
CA PHE A 228 4.56 5.03 -3.99
C PHE A 228 5.57 3.88 -3.96
N TYR A 229 5.45 2.89 -4.86
CA TYR A 229 6.37 1.76 -4.93
C TYR A 229 7.76 2.15 -5.43
N LEU A 230 7.88 3.15 -6.30
CA LEU A 230 9.18 3.72 -6.68
C LEU A 230 9.93 4.20 -5.43
N PHE A 231 9.29 5.04 -4.61
CA PHE A 231 9.93 5.56 -3.39
C PHE A 231 10.11 4.48 -2.33
N LEU A 232 9.14 3.59 -2.14
CA LEU A 232 9.22 2.51 -1.16
C LEU A 232 10.43 1.59 -1.43
N THR A 233 10.70 1.30 -2.70
CA THR A 233 11.71 0.33 -3.10
C THR A 233 13.08 0.95 -3.40
N TRP A 234 13.13 2.14 -3.99
CA TRP A 234 14.37 2.70 -4.50
C TRP A 234 14.90 3.94 -3.75
N LEU A 235 14.10 4.59 -2.89
CA LEU A 235 14.54 5.82 -2.24
C LEU A 235 15.81 5.64 -1.38
N PRO A 236 15.94 4.60 -0.51
CA PRO A 236 17.20 4.37 0.21
C PRO A 236 18.37 4.13 -0.75
N GLY A 237 18.14 3.32 -1.81
CA GLY A 237 19.13 3.04 -2.84
C GLY A 237 19.54 4.30 -3.63
N TYR A 238 18.58 5.17 -3.96
CA TYR A 238 18.86 6.47 -4.60
C TYR A 238 19.78 7.35 -3.75
N LEU A 239 19.47 7.50 -2.48
CA LEU A 239 20.28 8.31 -1.55
C LEU A 239 21.70 7.75 -1.39
N ASN A 240 21.82 6.42 -1.35
CA ASN A 240 23.11 5.76 -1.21
C ASN A 240 23.94 5.80 -2.51
N THR A 241 23.35 5.42 -3.66
CA THR A 241 24.10 5.22 -4.90
C THR A 241 24.26 6.50 -5.73
N ALA A 242 23.24 7.36 -5.78
CA ALA A 242 23.26 8.57 -6.60
C ALA A 242 23.73 9.81 -5.83
N LEU A 243 23.44 9.88 -4.51
CA LEU A 243 23.83 11.01 -3.66
C LEU A 243 24.97 10.66 -2.69
N HIS A 244 25.52 9.44 -2.81
CA HIS A 244 26.71 8.97 -2.07
C HIS A 244 26.61 9.05 -0.54
N LEU A 245 25.39 8.96 0.00
CA LEU A 245 25.19 8.87 1.45
C LEU A 245 25.51 7.47 1.94
N ASP A 246 26.09 7.36 3.14
CA ASP A 246 26.23 6.08 3.82
C ASP A 246 24.87 5.47 4.17
N ILE A 247 24.84 4.20 4.57
CA ILE A 247 23.61 3.44 4.81
C ILE A 247 22.77 4.05 5.94
N LEU A 248 23.42 4.58 6.99
CA LEU A 248 22.72 5.20 8.12
C LEU A 248 22.07 6.51 7.72
N ARG A 249 22.84 7.40 7.08
CA ARG A 249 22.30 8.67 6.58
C ARG A 249 21.19 8.45 5.56
N SER A 250 21.37 7.51 4.64
CA SER A 250 20.32 7.14 3.68
C SER A 250 19.03 6.69 4.37
N GLY A 251 19.15 5.87 5.43
CA GLY A 251 18.02 5.42 6.23
C GLY A 251 17.30 6.57 6.93
N PHE A 252 18.02 7.43 7.66
CA PHE A 252 17.42 8.56 8.38
C PHE A 252 16.85 9.62 7.43
N PHE A 253 17.53 9.94 6.34
CA PHE A 253 17.00 10.87 5.33
C PHE A 253 15.75 10.33 4.66
N THR A 254 15.64 9.02 4.44
CA THR A 254 14.42 8.41 3.89
C THR A 254 13.23 8.51 4.86
N ALA A 255 13.47 8.55 6.18
CA ALA A 255 12.39 8.68 7.15
C ALA A 255 11.62 10.02 7.02
N ILE A 256 12.31 11.11 6.66
CA ILE A 256 11.73 12.46 6.57
C ILE A 256 10.53 12.51 5.61
N PRO A 257 10.65 12.10 4.32
CA PRO A 257 9.52 12.08 3.40
C PRO A 257 8.36 11.18 3.87
N TRP A 258 8.66 10.04 4.49
CA TRP A 258 7.61 9.12 4.97
C TRP A 258 6.88 9.64 6.21
N LEU A 259 7.55 10.35 7.12
CA LEU A 259 6.92 11.05 8.24
C LEU A 259 6.01 12.19 7.72
N ALA A 260 6.53 13.01 6.81
CA ALA A 260 5.74 14.06 6.19
C ALA A 260 4.51 13.50 5.45
N ALA A 261 4.67 12.38 4.75
CA ALA A 261 3.56 11.67 4.10
C ALA A 261 2.53 11.17 5.11
N THR A 262 2.96 10.61 6.25
CA THR A 262 2.05 10.16 7.32
C THR A 262 1.19 11.31 7.85
N VAL A 263 1.82 12.46 8.12
CA VAL A 263 1.11 13.66 8.57
C VAL A 263 0.14 14.17 7.50
N SER A 264 0.57 14.22 6.23
CA SER A 264 -0.27 14.65 5.10
C SER A 264 -1.47 13.72 4.90
N ASP A 265 -1.29 12.41 5.04
CA ASP A 265 -2.34 11.39 4.95
C ASP A 265 -3.46 11.63 5.97
N LEU A 266 -3.07 11.81 7.23
CA LEU A 266 -4.02 12.01 8.35
C LEU A 266 -4.70 13.38 8.28
N ILE A 267 -3.91 14.45 8.05
CA ILE A 267 -4.42 15.82 8.09
C ILE A 267 -5.16 16.18 6.81
N VAL A 268 -4.54 15.97 5.65
CA VAL A 268 -5.12 16.42 4.37
C VAL A 268 -6.07 15.38 3.80
N GLY A 269 -5.61 14.14 3.69
CA GLY A 269 -6.38 13.04 3.10
C GLY A 269 -7.56 12.58 3.98
N GLY A 270 -7.45 12.70 5.30
CA GLY A 270 -8.47 12.35 6.28
C GLY A 270 -9.23 13.57 6.78
N TRP A 271 -8.68 14.25 7.80
CA TRP A 271 -9.38 15.27 8.56
C TRP A 271 -9.88 16.46 7.71
N LEU A 272 -9.05 17.01 6.83
CA LEU A 272 -9.42 18.19 6.03
C LEU A 272 -10.57 17.89 5.06
N VAL A 273 -10.55 16.72 4.43
CA VAL A 273 -11.64 16.25 3.53
C VAL A 273 -12.96 16.18 4.28
N ASP A 274 -12.96 15.53 5.45
CA ASP A 274 -14.15 15.40 6.28
C ASP A 274 -14.64 16.74 6.81
N TYR A 275 -13.72 17.61 7.25
CA TYR A 275 -14.04 18.96 7.69
C TYR A 275 -14.70 19.79 6.59
N LEU A 276 -14.14 19.82 5.38
CA LEU A 276 -14.70 20.58 4.26
C LEU A 276 -16.10 20.09 3.85
N ILE A 277 -16.30 18.75 3.84
CA ILE A 277 -17.61 18.16 3.51
C ILE A 277 -18.64 18.50 4.59
N ARG A 278 -18.28 18.39 5.88
CA ARG A 278 -19.16 18.77 7.01
C ARG A 278 -19.48 20.27 7.03
N SER A 279 -18.57 21.11 6.53
CA SER A 279 -18.78 22.56 6.39
C SER A 279 -19.66 22.94 5.20
N GLY A 280 -20.28 21.97 4.52
CA GLY A 280 -21.25 22.20 3.44
C GLY A 280 -20.65 22.30 2.04
N HIS A 281 -19.35 22.05 1.86
CA HIS A 281 -18.75 22.04 0.53
C HIS A 281 -19.18 20.79 -0.25
N ASP A 282 -19.29 20.91 -1.57
CA ASP A 282 -19.66 19.81 -2.46
C ASP A 282 -18.66 18.65 -2.37
N SER A 283 -19.14 17.49 -1.96
CA SER A 283 -18.34 16.28 -1.72
C SER A 283 -17.53 15.83 -2.95
N THR A 284 -18.10 15.97 -4.16
CA THR A 284 -17.41 15.63 -5.41
C THR A 284 -16.26 16.59 -5.69
N ARG A 285 -16.50 17.90 -5.52
CA ARG A 285 -15.46 18.93 -5.72
C ARG A 285 -14.31 18.74 -4.75
N VAL A 286 -14.60 18.60 -3.45
CA VAL A 286 -13.57 18.42 -2.42
C VAL A 286 -12.70 17.22 -2.75
N ARG A 287 -13.30 16.05 -2.94
CA ARG A 287 -12.56 14.82 -3.23
C ARG A 287 -11.76 14.90 -4.52
N ARG A 288 -12.36 15.43 -5.60
CA ARG A 288 -11.68 15.57 -6.88
C ARG A 288 -10.51 16.55 -6.79
N THR A 289 -10.65 17.66 -6.06
CA THR A 289 -9.57 18.65 -5.84
C THR A 289 -8.41 18.01 -5.09
N ILE A 290 -8.67 17.24 -4.03
CA ILE A 290 -7.62 16.55 -3.28
C ILE A 290 -6.93 15.47 -4.13
N LEU A 291 -7.69 14.65 -4.89
CA LEU A 291 -7.12 13.63 -5.77
C LEU A 291 -6.20 14.23 -6.83
N VAL A 292 -6.72 15.21 -7.59
CA VAL A 292 -5.96 15.85 -8.68
C VAL A 292 -4.84 16.70 -8.11
N GLY A 293 -5.13 17.54 -7.10
CA GLY A 293 -4.15 18.42 -6.45
C GLY A 293 -3.01 17.63 -5.80
N GLY A 294 -3.32 16.47 -5.18
CA GLY A 294 -2.30 15.58 -4.61
C GLY A 294 -1.36 15.02 -5.68
N LEU A 295 -1.88 14.55 -6.82
CA LEU A 295 -1.03 14.08 -7.93
C LEU A 295 -0.27 15.24 -8.61
N VAL A 296 -0.86 16.45 -8.70
CA VAL A 296 -0.15 17.65 -9.20
C VAL A 296 1.00 17.98 -8.27
N LEU A 297 0.78 17.99 -6.96
CA LEU A 297 1.84 18.21 -5.97
C LEU A 297 2.93 17.14 -6.07
N ALA A 298 2.55 15.89 -6.35
CA ALA A 298 3.49 14.78 -6.53
C ALA A 298 4.42 14.96 -7.75
N LEU A 299 4.07 15.80 -8.73
CA LEU A 299 4.98 16.17 -9.84
C LEU A 299 6.26 16.87 -9.35
N ALA A 300 6.30 17.33 -8.10
CA ALA A 300 7.50 17.80 -7.43
C ALA A 300 8.68 16.82 -7.48
N VAL A 301 8.41 15.51 -7.71
CA VAL A 301 9.46 14.50 -7.96
C VAL A 301 10.41 14.90 -9.09
N ALA A 302 9.93 15.63 -10.10
CA ALA A 302 10.76 16.15 -11.18
C ALA A 302 11.80 17.16 -10.69
N GLY A 303 11.56 17.87 -9.59
CA GLY A 303 12.53 18.77 -8.94
C GLY A 303 13.77 18.05 -8.45
N ALA A 304 13.63 16.83 -7.93
CA ALA A 304 14.75 16.01 -7.48
C ALA A 304 15.73 15.65 -8.62
N THR A 305 15.31 15.75 -9.89
CA THR A 305 16.19 15.49 -11.05
C THR A 305 17.20 16.60 -11.34
N ARG A 306 17.02 17.75 -10.71
CA ARG A 306 17.80 18.99 -10.98
C ARG A 306 18.84 19.30 -9.91
N THR A 307 19.00 18.41 -8.93
CA THR A 307 19.92 18.63 -7.80
C THR A 307 20.71 17.37 -7.47
N ASN A 308 21.93 17.58 -7.01
CA ASN A 308 22.76 16.55 -6.40
C ASN A 308 22.92 16.77 -4.88
N ASP A 309 22.28 17.82 -4.34
CA ASP A 309 22.23 18.08 -2.91
C ASP A 309 21.18 17.18 -2.26
N PRO A 310 21.55 16.33 -1.29
CA PRO A 310 20.63 15.43 -0.61
C PRO A 310 19.48 16.17 0.10
N HIS A 311 19.71 17.33 0.69
CA HIS A 311 18.69 18.09 1.40
C HIS A 311 17.63 18.63 0.45
N ILE A 312 18.05 19.19 -0.69
CA ILE A 312 17.14 19.70 -1.73
C ILE A 312 16.37 18.53 -2.39
N ALA A 313 17.05 17.41 -2.63
CA ALA A 313 16.40 16.22 -3.19
C ALA A 313 15.30 15.67 -2.24
N ILE A 314 15.61 15.55 -0.94
CA ILE A 314 14.65 15.11 0.08
C ILE A 314 13.50 16.10 0.23
N PHE A 315 13.73 17.40 0.13
CA PHE A 315 12.66 18.40 0.12
C PHE A 315 11.66 18.11 -1.02
N TRP A 316 12.13 17.99 -2.27
CA TRP A 316 11.26 17.70 -3.42
C TRP A 316 10.53 16.37 -3.31
N ILE A 317 11.21 15.34 -2.82
CA ILE A 317 10.62 14.01 -2.60
C ILE A 317 9.58 14.07 -1.47
N SER A 318 9.82 14.84 -0.40
CA SER A 318 8.86 15.03 0.69
C SER A 318 7.59 15.70 0.19
N VAL A 319 7.73 16.77 -0.62
CA VAL A 319 6.58 17.44 -1.25
C VAL A 319 5.80 16.45 -2.14
N ALA A 320 6.51 15.64 -2.93
CA ALA A 320 5.87 14.65 -3.79
C ALA A 320 5.12 13.58 -2.98
N LEU A 321 5.74 13.02 -1.94
CA LEU A 321 5.12 12.03 -1.08
C LEU A 321 3.94 12.59 -0.26
N CYS A 322 4.00 13.85 0.18
CA CYS A 322 2.86 14.52 0.81
C CYS A 322 1.66 14.61 -0.15
N GLY A 323 1.90 14.96 -1.41
CA GLY A 323 0.84 14.98 -2.43
C GLY A 323 0.21 13.61 -2.66
N LEU A 324 1.04 12.57 -2.80
CA LEU A 324 0.56 11.19 -2.92
C LEU A 324 -0.27 10.78 -1.70
N ALA A 325 0.26 11.01 -0.51
CA ALA A 325 -0.38 10.62 0.74
C ALA A 325 -1.72 11.32 0.96
N ALA A 326 -1.82 12.62 0.64
CA ALA A 326 -3.08 13.35 0.70
C ALA A 326 -4.18 12.75 -0.20
N SER A 327 -3.81 12.20 -1.36
CA SER A 327 -4.76 11.62 -2.32
C SER A 327 -5.20 10.19 -1.98
N ALA A 328 -4.40 9.42 -1.26
CA ALA A 328 -4.62 7.99 -1.04
C ALA A 328 -5.94 7.66 -0.30
N PRO A 329 -6.26 8.22 0.90
CA PRO A 329 -7.50 7.90 1.61
C PRO A 329 -8.73 8.27 0.79
N VAL A 330 -8.66 9.39 0.05
CA VAL A 330 -9.74 9.82 -0.84
C VAL A 330 -9.94 8.79 -1.95
N GLY A 331 -8.87 8.34 -2.61
CA GLY A 331 -8.94 7.31 -3.65
C GLY A 331 -9.57 6.01 -3.15
N TRP A 332 -9.18 5.55 -1.97
CA TRP A 332 -9.75 4.35 -1.33
C TRP A 332 -11.23 4.50 -0.95
N SER A 333 -11.73 5.71 -0.72
CA SER A 333 -13.14 5.96 -0.38
C SER A 333 -14.07 5.96 -1.59
N ILE A 334 -13.57 6.22 -2.81
CA ILE A 334 -14.39 6.42 -4.01
C ILE A 334 -15.17 5.17 -4.46
N PRO A 335 -14.66 3.93 -4.36
CA PRO A 335 -15.44 2.76 -4.74
C PRO A 335 -16.82 2.70 -4.09
N ALA A 336 -16.93 3.08 -2.81
CA ALA A 336 -18.19 3.12 -2.09
C ALA A 336 -19.18 4.19 -2.61
N LEU A 337 -18.67 5.23 -3.28
CA LEU A 337 -19.46 6.36 -3.79
C LEU A 337 -19.92 6.17 -5.23
N ILE A 338 -19.14 5.43 -6.05
CA ILE A 338 -19.44 5.24 -7.47
C ILE A 338 -20.06 3.88 -7.79
N ALA A 339 -19.92 2.89 -6.89
CA ALA A 339 -20.43 1.55 -7.15
C ALA A 339 -21.96 1.50 -7.17
N PRO A 340 -22.57 0.73 -8.08
CA PRO A 340 -23.97 0.37 -7.96
C PRO A 340 -24.27 -0.33 -6.62
N PRO A 341 -25.51 -0.27 -6.11
CA PRO A 341 -25.88 -0.96 -4.87
C PRO A 341 -25.41 -2.42 -4.85
N GLY A 342 -24.78 -2.85 -3.76
CA GLY A 342 -24.24 -4.20 -3.59
C GLY A 342 -22.93 -4.50 -4.33
N SER A 343 -22.36 -3.56 -5.09
CA SER A 343 -21.20 -3.81 -5.96
C SER A 343 -19.89 -3.12 -5.50
N THR A 344 -19.89 -2.53 -4.32
CA THR A 344 -18.74 -1.78 -3.78
C THR A 344 -17.48 -2.65 -3.73
N ALA A 345 -17.58 -3.87 -3.23
CA ALA A 345 -16.45 -4.80 -3.13
C ALA A 345 -15.87 -5.16 -4.50
N ARG A 346 -16.71 -5.31 -5.54
CA ARG A 346 -16.25 -5.58 -6.91
C ARG A 346 -15.53 -4.39 -7.52
N VAL A 347 -16.06 -3.18 -7.36
CA VAL A 347 -15.39 -1.95 -7.85
C VAL A 347 -14.05 -1.76 -7.12
N ALA A 348 -14.03 -1.92 -5.80
CA ALA A 348 -12.81 -1.86 -5.01
C ALA A 348 -11.80 -2.95 -5.41
N GLY A 349 -12.26 -4.16 -5.71
CA GLY A 349 -11.42 -5.27 -6.18
C GLY A 349 -10.77 -4.98 -7.53
N ILE A 350 -11.52 -4.47 -8.52
CA ILE A 350 -10.98 -4.05 -9.82
C ILE A 350 -9.94 -2.95 -9.63
N MET A 351 -10.29 -1.91 -8.88
CA MET A 351 -9.38 -0.80 -8.59
C MET A 351 -8.10 -1.31 -7.94
N ASN A 352 -8.21 -2.12 -6.89
CA ASN A 352 -7.07 -2.62 -6.15
C ASN A 352 -6.14 -3.49 -7.00
N PHE A 353 -6.70 -4.38 -7.82
CA PHE A 353 -5.92 -5.20 -8.74
C PHE A 353 -5.13 -4.34 -9.73
N VAL A 354 -5.80 -3.42 -10.44
CA VAL A 354 -5.15 -2.53 -11.42
C VAL A 354 -4.14 -1.61 -10.74
N ALA A 355 -4.49 -1.06 -9.58
CA ALA A 355 -3.64 -0.17 -8.80
C ALA A 355 -2.37 -0.85 -8.27
N ASN A 356 -2.36 -2.16 -8.07
CA ASN A 356 -1.18 -2.88 -7.59
C ASN A 356 -0.27 -3.42 -8.71
N LEU A 357 -0.69 -3.41 -9.99
CA LEU A 357 0.20 -3.78 -11.10
C LEU A 357 1.51 -2.98 -11.13
N PRO A 358 1.51 -1.66 -10.85
CA PRO A 358 2.74 -0.89 -10.73
C PRO A 358 3.72 -1.36 -9.63
N ALA A 359 3.26 -2.08 -8.62
CA ALA A 359 4.16 -2.68 -7.63
C ALA A 359 5.14 -3.69 -8.26
N ILE A 360 4.73 -4.31 -9.37
CA ILE A 360 5.58 -5.19 -10.16
C ILE A 360 6.44 -4.36 -11.13
N LEU A 361 5.83 -3.39 -11.81
CA LEU A 361 6.44 -2.67 -12.93
C LEU A 361 7.43 -1.60 -12.49
N ALA A 362 7.11 -0.81 -11.45
CA ALA A 362 7.92 0.33 -11.05
C ALA A 362 9.36 -0.04 -10.65
N PRO A 363 9.59 -1.07 -9.80
CA PRO A 363 10.96 -1.46 -9.45
C PRO A 363 11.76 -1.96 -10.66
N VAL A 364 11.14 -2.74 -11.56
CA VAL A 364 11.80 -3.30 -12.74
C VAL A 364 12.15 -2.20 -13.74
N ILE A 365 11.17 -1.35 -14.09
CA ILE A 365 11.39 -0.21 -15.01
C ILE A 365 12.50 0.69 -14.47
N THR A 366 12.46 0.99 -13.17
CA THR A 366 13.52 1.79 -12.51
C THR A 366 14.88 1.13 -12.63
N GLY A 367 14.97 -0.19 -12.39
CA GLY A 367 16.22 -0.95 -12.54
C GLY A 367 16.82 -0.83 -13.94
N TYR A 368 15.99 -0.95 -14.99
CA TYR A 368 16.42 -0.77 -16.39
C TYR A 368 16.83 0.68 -16.70
N LEU A 369 16.06 1.66 -16.23
CA LEU A 369 16.33 3.08 -16.53
C LEU A 369 17.57 3.62 -15.79
N VAL A 370 17.85 3.13 -14.59
CA VAL A 370 19.09 3.45 -13.85
C VAL A 370 20.26 2.73 -14.51
N GLY A 371 20.14 1.44 -14.82
CA GLY A 371 21.13 0.64 -15.52
C GLY A 371 22.55 0.83 -14.95
N ASN A 372 23.51 1.06 -15.85
CA ASN A 372 24.90 1.31 -15.48
C ASN A 372 25.20 2.79 -15.17
N SER A 373 24.26 3.71 -15.49
CA SER A 373 24.49 5.15 -15.33
C SER A 373 24.38 5.62 -13.88
N GLN A 374 23.80 4.81 -13.01
CA GLN A 374 23.45 5.13 -11.62
C GLN A 374 22.61 6.43 -11.44
N SER A 375 22.06 6.95 -12.54
CA SER A 375 21.27 8.18 -12.57
C SER A 375 19.78 7.90 -12.42
N PHE A 376 19.15 8.54 -11.46
CA PHE A 376 17.69 8.45 -11.22
C PHE A 376 16.88 9.51 -11.99
N ARG A 377 17.52 10.31 -12.83
CA ARG A 377 16.83 11.35 -13.61
C ARG A 377 15.73 10.76 -14.51
N ARG A 378 16.03 9.70 -15.26
CA ARG A 378 15.05 9.03 -16.13
C ARG A 378 13.91 8.38 -15.36
N PRO A 379 14.15 7.59 -14.29
CA PRO A 379 13.10 7.06 -13.43
C PRO A 379 12.14 8.12 -12.91
N PHE A 380 12.64 9.24 -12.39
CA PHE A 380 11.79 10.31 -11.86
C PHE A 380 10.99 11.04 -12.94
N LEU A 381 11.54 11.20 -14.15
CA LEU A 381 10.77 11.74 -15.28
C LEU A 381 9.66 10.79 -15.75
N VAL A 382 9.93 9.48 -15.79
CA VAL A 382 8.88 8.49 -16.07
C VAL A 382 7.81 8.50 -14.97
N ALA A 383 8.21 8.59 -13.70
CA ALA A 383 7.28 8.72 -12.58
C ALA A 383 6.38 9.95 -12.73
N ALA A 384 6.95 11.12 -13.11
CA ALA A 384 6.18 12.33 -13.39
C ALA A 384 5.23 12.15 -14.59
N ALA A 385 5.66 11.49 -15.66
CA ALA A 385 4.79 11.21 -16.82
C ALA A 385 3.60 10.30 -16.44
N VAL A 386 3.84 9.28 -15.59
CA VAL A 386 2.79 8.40 -15.06
C VAL A 386 1.81 9.20 -14.19
N LEU A 387 2.28 10.16 -13.38
CA LEU A 387 1.40 11.06 -12.62
C LEU A 387 0.52 11.91 -13.52
N VAL A 388 1.07 12.47 -14.61
CA VAL A 388 0.28 13.22 -15.60
C VAL A 388 -0.82 12.34 -16.18
N ALA A 389 -0.52 11.10 -16.58
CA ALA A 389 -1.52 10.15 -17.04
C ALA A 389 -2.60 9.87 -15.99
N GLY A 390 -2.23 9.74 -14.70
CA GLY A 390 -3.17 9.59 -13.60
C GLY A 390 -4.06 10.82 -13.41
N ILE A 391 -3.51 12.03 -13.48
CA ILE A 391 -4.27 13.29 -13.42
C ILE A 391 -5.29 13.35 -14.56
N LEU A 392 -4.89 13.07 -15.78
CA LEU A 392 -5.78 13.03 -16.94
C LEU A 392 -6.88 11.98 -16.77
N SER A 393 -6.54 10.82 -16.20
CA SER A 393 -7.50 9.76 -15.89
C SER A 393 -8.57 10.23 -14.88
N TYR A 394 -8.18 10.90 -13.81
CA TYR A 394 -9.13 11.46 -12.84
C TYR A 394 -9.99 12.59 -13.43
N ILE A 395 -9.43 13.42 -14.31
CA ILE A 395 -10.17 14.52 -14.91
C ILE A 395 -11.17 14.02 -15.96
N PHE A 396 -10.74 13.16 -16.89
CA PHE A 396 -11.53 12.81 -18.08
C PHE A 396 -12.31 11.50 -17.96
N LEU A 397 -11.78 10.50 -17.22
CA LEU A 397 -12.43 9.20 -17.12
C LEU A 397 -13.28 9.06 -15.85
N LEU A 398 -12.77 9.48 -14.68
CA LEU A 398 -13.53 9.44 -13.42
C LEU A 398 -14.65 10.50 -13.43
N GLY A 399 -14.30 11.74 -13.75
CA GLY A 399 -15.25 12.86 -13.84
C GLY A 399 -15.95 13.16 -12.51
N LYS A 400 -17.30 13.23 -12.52
CA LYS A 400 -18.11 13.42 -11.31
C LYS A 400 -18.14 12.14 -10.48
N ILE A 401 -17.97 12.27 -9.17
CA ILE A 401 -18.05 11.17 -8.20
C ILE A 401 -19.51 10.98 -7.83
N GLU A 402 -20.21 10.18 -8.61
CA GLU A 402 -21.63 9.84 -8.45
C GLU A 402 -21.84 8.36 -8.80
N THR A 403 -22.85 7.75 -8.20
CA THR A 403 -23.15 6.33 -8.37
C THR A 403 -23.41 5.98 -9.83
N ILE A 404 -22.76 4.91 -10.31
CA ILE A 404 -23.00 4.33 -11.63
C ILE A 404 -24.40 3.70 -11.62
N PRO A 405 -25.30 4.05 -12.57
CA PRO A 405 -26.63 3.44 -12.64
C PRO A 405 -26.54 1.91 -12.70
N ALA A 406 -27.38 1.24 -11.91
CA ALA A 406 -27.47 -0.21 -11.94
C ALA A 406 -27.87 -0.70 -13.35
N PRO A 407 -27.44 -1.91 -13.77
CA PRO A 407 -27.92 -2.49 -15.01
C PRO A 407 -29.45 -2.63 -14.93
N VAL A 408 -30.15 -2.20 -15.96
CA VAL A 408 -31.59 -2.43 -16.07
C VAL A 408 -31.81 -3.94 -16.06
N ALA A 409 -32.55 -4.45 -15.10
CA ALA A 409 -32.93 -5.84 -15.07
C ALA A 409 -33.68 -6.14 -16.37
N THR A 410 -33.06 -6.81 -17.32
CA THR A 410 -33.81 -7.40 -18.44
C THR A 410 -34.69 -8.46 -17.81
N SER A 411 -35.97 -8.16 -17.70
CA SER A 411 -36.97 -9.16 -17.35
C SER A 411 -36.79 -10.30 -18.35
N SER A 412 -36.25 -11.42 -17.87
CA SER A 412 -36.26 -12.67 -18.65
C SER A 412 -37.74 -13.00 -18.93
N ARG A 413 -38.12 -12.77 -20.19
CA ARG A 413 -39.33 -13.41 -20.74
C ARG A 413 -39.07 -14.90 -20.93
#